data_b74e20cbdbc8f5fa269f15b1c0452803
#
_entry.id   b74e20cbdbc8f5fa269f15b1c0452803
#
_cell.length_a   1.000
_cell.length_b   1.000
_cell.length_c   1.000
_cell.angle_alpha   90.00
_cell.angle_beta   90.00
_cell.angle_gamma   90.00
#
_symmetry.space_group_name_H-M   'P 1'
#
loop_
_entity.id
_entity.type
_entity.pdbx_description
1 polymer ?
#
loop_
_entity_poly.entity_id
_entity_poly.type
_entity_poly.pdbx_seq_one_letter_code
_entity_poly.pdbx_strand_id
1 'polypeptide(L)'
;MAKEIIIGIDLGTTNSEAAHLEGGRPTIIPSAEGSTFGGKMFPSVVAFTRDGERLVGDLAKRQAVLNPERTIMLIKRKMGTDERVKVGKKEYSPEEISAMILQKIKADAEAHLGQEISKAVITVPAYFNDNQRQATKDAGKIAGLEVERIINEPTAAALAYGLDQDREGEHKVAVLDLGGGTFDVTIMEMAEGVFEVLSTSGDTHLGGTDMDDAIIDWLAKRFKAENGVDLKQDPSAFQRLRDAGEKAKIELSSTVKATINLPYIWADSTGPKHLEVDL
;
A
#
# COMPACT_ATOMS: atom_id res chain seq x y z
N MET A 1 -24.25 -0.97 27.37
CA MET A 1 -23.50 -1.77 26.35
C MET A 1 -22.59 -0.79 25.60
N ALA A 2 -21.32 -1.08 25.48
CA ALA A 2 -20.45 -0.26 24.65
C ALA A 2 -20.97 -0.30 23.21
N LYS A 3 -20.95 0.83 22.52
CA LYS A 3 -21.41 0.92 21.12
C LYS A 3 -20.41 0.12 20.28
N GLU A 4 -20.89 -0.83 19.50
CA GLU A 4 -20.06 -1.60 18.58
C GLU A 4 -19.44 -0.63 17.57
N ILE A 5 -18.10 -0.64 17.44
CA ILE A 5 -17.37 0.19 16.49
C ILE A 5 -17.13 -0.60 15.21
N ILE A 6 -17.48 0.02 14.09
CA ILE A 6 -17.12 -0.45 12.76
C ILE A 6 -16.00 0.46 12.27
N ILE A 7 -14.89 -0.11 11.86
CA ILE A 7 -13.79 0.65 11.25
C ILE A 7 -13.86 0.60 9.73
N GLY A 8 -13.51 1.71 9.08
CA GLY A 8 -13.24 1.75 7.64
C GLY A 8 -11.77 1.45 7.39
N ILE A 9 -11.48 0.59 6.43
CA ILE A 9 -10.11 0.23 6.05
C ILE A 9 -9.95 0.46 4.55
N ASP A 10 -8.97 1.26 4.18
CA ASP A 10 -8.40 1.27 2.84
C ASP A 10 -7.22 0.31 2.80
N LEU A 11 -7.41 -0.84 2.15
CA LEU A 11 -6.36 -1.85 1.97
C LEU A 11 -5.59 -1.55 0.69
N GLY A 12 -4.65 -0.60 0.76
CA GLY A 12 -3.89 -0.12 -0.39
C GLY A 12 -2.75 -1.06 -0.83
N THR A 13 -2.27 -0.89 -2.06
CA THR A 13 -1.17 -1.69 -2.61
C THR A 13 0.16 -1.46 -1.90
N THR A 14 0.46 -0.21 -1.56
CA THR A 14 1.72 0.21 -0.91
C THR A 14 1.53 0.56 0.54
N ASN A 15 0.48 1.32 0.84
CA ASN A 15 0.11 1.73 2.18
C ASN A 15 -1.38 1.49 2.37
N SER A 16 -1.78 1.18 3.60
CA SER A 16 -3.16 1.04 4.02
C SER A 16 -3.50 2.09 5.08
N GLU A 17 -4.76 2.42 5.22
CA GLU A 17 -5.26 3.35 6.23
C GLU A 17 -6.48 2.76 6.93
N ALA A 18 -6.71 3.23 8.16
CA ALA A 18 -7.92 2.88 8.89
C ALA A 18 -8.50 4.12 9.57
N ALA A 19 -9.82 4.16 9.66
CA ALA A 19 -10.54 5.23 10.33
C ALA A 19 -11.77 4.71 11.07
N HIS A 20 -12.24 5.48 12.03
CA HIS A 20 -13.51 5.25 12.73
C HIS A 20 -14.32 6.55 12.83
N LEU A 21 -15.58 6.45 13.20
CA LEU A 21 -16.42 7.64 13.44
C LEU A 21 -16.36 8.03 14.93
N GLU A 22 -15.79 9.20 15.21
CA GLU A 22 -15.79 9.82 16.52
C GLU A 22 -16.70 11.04 16.52
N GLY A 23 -17.77 10.99 17.29
CA GLY A 23 -18.78 12.08 17.32
C GLY A 23 -19.40 12.40 15.94
N GLY A 24 -19.49 11.41 15.05
CA GLY A 24 -20.02 11.56 13.69
C GLY A 24 -19.00 12.09 12.67
N ARG A 25 -17.74 12.27 13.06
CA ARG A 25 -16.66 12.69 12.16
C ARG A 25 -15.67 11.54 11.94
N PRO A 26 -15.16 11.33 10.72
CA PRO A 26 -14.14 10.34 10.47
C PRO A 26 -12.81 10.79 11.10
N THR A 27 -12.21 9.88 11.88
CA THR A 27 -10.93 10.07 12.54
C THR A 27 -10.00 8.94 12.15
N ILE A 28 -8.80 9.28 11.67
CA ILE A 28 -7.79 8.29 11.27
C ILE A 28 -7.25 7.59 12.51
N ILE A 29 -7.15 6.27 12.42
CA ILE A 29 -6.51 5.42 13.44
C ILE A 29 -5.00 5.39 13.15
N PRO A 30 -4.15 5.83 14.09
CA PRO A 30 -2.70 5.83 13.87
C PRO A 30 -2.11 4.41 13.93
N SER A 31 -1.04 4.19 13.17
CA SER A 31 -0.17 3.02 13.36
C SER A 31 0.60 3.14 14.67
N ALA A 32 0.74 2.04 15.41
CA ALA A 32 1.48 2.00 16.66
C ALA A 32 2.98 2.33 16.49
N GLU A 33 3.57 2.04 15.31
CA GLU A 33 4.96 2.39 15.00
C GLU A 33 5.16 3.85 14.61
N GLY A 34 4.11 4.54 14.17
CA GLY A 34 4.04 5.99 14.04
C GLY A 34 5.00 6.69 13.08
N SER A 35 5.67 5.98 12.16
CA SER A 35 6.75 6.56 11.36
C SER A 35 6.32 7.08 10.00
N THR A 36 5.34 6.46 9.36
CA THR A 36 4.92 6.78 7.99
C THR A 36 3.83 7.86 7.99
N PHE A 37 4.11 8.99 7.33
CA PHE A 37 3.19 10.14 7.22
C PHE A 37 2.57 10.57 8.57
N GLY A 38 3.43 10.70 9.61
CA GLY A 38 2.97 11.09 10.95
C GLY A 38 2.14 10.02 11.64
N GLY A 39 2.35 8.75 11.30
CA GLY A 39 1.67 7.60 11.90
C GLY A 39 0.28 7.33 11.33
N LYS A 40 -0.13 8.01 10.27
CA LYS A 40 -1.49 7.86 9.70
C LYS A 40 -1.63 6.73 8.69
N MET A 41 -0.53 6.14 8.27
CA MET A 41 -0.50 5.08 7.26
C MET A 41 0.19 3.84 7.80
N PHE A 42 -0.26 2.68 7.32
CA PHE A 42 0.31 1.37 7.57
C PHE A 42 0.96 0.88 6.27
N PRO A 43 2.30 0.73 6.18
CA PRO A 43 2.88 0.09 5.01
C PRO A 43 2.29 -1.30 4.78
N SER A 44 1.80 -1.58 3.58
CA SER A 44 1.23 -2.87 3.19
C SER A 44 2.33 -3.90 2.92
N VAL A 45 3.17 -4.11 3.93
CA VAL A 45 4.37 -4.94 3.89
C VAL A 45 4.31 -5.99 4.98
N VAL A 46 4.62 -7.24 4.61
CA VAL A 46 4.76 -8.37 5.55
C VAL A 46 6.14 -8.96 5.38
N ALA A 47 6.79 -9.26 6.48
CA ALA A 47 8.09 -9.91 6.45
C ALA A 47 8.19 -11.02 7.48
N PHE A 48 9.12 -11.94 7.25
CA PHE A 48 9.41 -13.03 8.17
C PHE A 48 10.89 -13.02 8.51
N THR A 49 11.23 -12.99 9.80
CA THR A 49 12.61 -13.13 10.26
C THR A 49 13.17 -14.51 9.91
N ARG A 50 14.49 -14.70 10.11
CA ARG A 50 15.12 -16.01 9.90
C ARG A 50 14.55 -17.07 10.87
N ASP A 51 14.14 -16.64 12.06
CA ASP A 51 13.56 -17.50 13.10
C ASP A 51 12.06 -17.76 12.89
N GLY A 52 11.46 -17.12 11.86
CA GLY A 52 10.07 -17.33 11.47
C GLY A 52 9.08 -16.38 12.16
N GLU A 53 9.56 -15.37 12.89
CA GLU A 53 8.72 -14.32 13.45
C GLU A 53 8.12 -13.47 12.32
N ARG A 54 6.83 -13.14 12.43
CA ARG A 54 6.12 -12.30 11.47
C ARG A 54 6.21 -10.83 11.88
N LEU A 55 6.66 -10.00 10.96
CA LEU A 55 6.66 -8.55 11.05
C LEU A 55 5.67 -7.97 10.03
N VAL A 56 4.99 -6.89 10.37
CA VAL A 56 4.03 -6.22 9.48
C VAL A 56 4.21 -4.70 9.60
N GLY A 57 3.92 -3.97 8.52
CA GLY A 57 3.99 -2.52 8.52
C GLY A 57 5.40 -1.97 8.47
N ASP A 58 5.67 -0.94 9.26
CA ASP A 58 6.97 -0.25 9.30
C ASP A 58 8.12 -1.18 9.68
N LEU A 59 7.92 -2.09 10.62
CA LEU A 59 8.94 -3.06 11.03
C LEU A 59 9.33 -3.97 9.87
N ALA A 60 8.34 -4.44 9.09
CA ALA A 60 8.58 -5.24 7.90
C ALA A 60 9.30 -4.43 6.81
N LYS A 61 8.89 -3.19 6.56
CA LYS A 61 9.51 -2.30 5.57
C LYS A 61 10.98 -2.02 5.92
N ARG A 62 11.29 -1.72 7.19
CA ARG A 62 12.66 -1.43 7.64
C ARG A 62 13.64 -2.58 7.45
N GLN A 63 13.19 -3.82 7.64
CA GLN A 63 14.08 -4.98 7.46
C GLN A 63 14.27 -5.40 6.00
N ALA A 64 13.50 -4.85 5.06
CA ALA A 64 13.53 -5.25 3.65
C ALA A 64 14.93 -5.20 3.03
N VAL A 65 15.76 -4.21 3.42
CA VAL A 65 17.16 -4.10 2.98
C VAL A 65 18.00 -5.29 3.40
N LEU A 66 17.79 -5.81 4.61
CA LEU A 66 18.59 -6.91 5.17
C LEU A 66 18.01 -8.29 4.85
N ASN A 67 16.73 -8.35 4.49
CA ASN A 67 16.00 -9.60 4.30
C ASN A 67 14.95 -9.48 3.17
N PRO A 68 15.37 -9.08 1.96
CA PRO A 68 14.44 -8.82 0.84
C PRO A 68 13.69 -10.08 0.41
N GLU A 69 14.33 -11.26 0.44
CA GLU A 69 13.74 -12.54 0.03
C GLU A 69 12.60 -13.03 0.92
N ARG A 70 12.49 -12.48 2.12
CA ARG A 70 11.44 -12.81 3.10
C ARG A 70 10.52 -11.63 3.39
N THR A 71 10.58 -10.58 2.57
CA THR A 71 9.74 -9.40 2.68
C THR A 71 8.81 -9.32 1.48
N ILE A 72 7.50 -9.32 1.77
CA ILE A 72 6.44 -9.35 0.78
C ILE A 72 5.85 -7.95 0.66
N MET A 73 5.87 -7.40 -0.53
CA MET A 73 5.28 -6.11 -0.92
C MET A 73 4.31 -6.32 -2.07
N LEU A 74 3.45 -5.33 -2.32
CA LEU A 74 2.54 -5.27 -3.48
C LEU A 74 1.57 -6.45 -3.60
N ILE A 75 1.25 -7.10 -2.49
CA ILE A 75 0.42 -8.31 -2.49
C ILE A 75 -0.98 -8.08 -3.08
N LYS A 76 -1.52 -6.87 -2.99
CA LYS A 76 -2.84 -6.51 -3.54
C LYS A 76 -2.94 -6.77 -5.05
N ARG A 77 -1.82 -6.63 -5.80
CA ARG A 77 -1.76 -6.96 -7.24
C ARG A 77 -2.01 -8.44 -7.55
N LYS A 78 -1.91 -9.31 -6.55
CA LYS A 78 -2.11 -10.77 -6.68
C LYS A 78 -3.44 -11.25 -6.12
N MET A 79 -4.26 -10.36 -5.57
CA MET A 79 -5.56 -10.73 -4.99
C MET A 79 -6.48 -11.38 -6.01
N GLY A 80 -7.14 -12.47 -5.60
CA GLY A 80 -8.05 -13.23 -6.44
C GLY A 80 -7.37 -14.10 -7.49
N THR A 81 -6.05 -14.31 -7.40
CA THR A 81 -5.29 -15.26 -8.25
C THR A 81 -4.87 -16.50 -7.44
N ASP A 82 -4.49 -17.55 -8.13
CA ASP A 82 -3.96 -18.79 -7.52
C ASP A 82 -2.46 -18.71 -7.19
N GLU A 83 -1.85 -17.52 -7.30
CA GLU A 83 -0.45 -17.35 -7.00
C GLU A 83 -0.13 -17.67 -5.53
N ARG A 84 1.06 -18.25 -5.30
CA ARG A 84 1.58 -18.54 -3.96
C ARG A 84 2.88 -17.80 -3.71
N VAL A 85 2.94 -17.16 -2.54
CA VAL A 85 4.15 -16.47 -2.08
C VAL A 85 4.96 -17.43 -1.21
N LYS A 86 6.16 -17.78 -1.68
CA LYS A 86 7.10 -18.63 -0.96
C LYS A 86 7.92 -17.84 0.04
N VAL A 87 7.94 -18.30 1.29
CA VAL A 87 8.82 -17.77 2.35
C VAL A 87 9.47 -18.93 3.06
N GLY A 88 10.72 -19.20 2.73
CA GLY A 88 11.42 -20.37 3.22
C GLY A 88 10.75 -21.67 2.76
N LYS A 89 10.22 -22.46 3.71
CA LYS A 89 9.51 -23.72 3.44
C LYS A 89 7.97 -23.57 3.39
N LYS A 90 7.46 -22.39 3.68
CA LYS A 90 6.02 -22.12 3.70
C LYS A 90 5.58 -21.39 2.43
N GLU A 91 4.34 -21.62 2.04
CA GLU A 91 3.67 -20.92 0.96
C GLU A 91 2.40 -20.28 1.51
N TYR A 92 2.14 -19.04 1.07
CA TYR A 92 0.99 -18.27 1.50
C TYR A 92 0.18 -17.82 0.28
N SER A 93 -1.14 -17.76 0.41
CA SER A 93 -1.99 -17.11 -0.58
C SER A 93 -1.94 -15.58 -0.43
N PRO A 94 -2.35 -14.82 -1.46
CA PRO A 94 -2.50 -13.37 -1.36
C PRO A 94 -3.43 -12.95 -0.23
N GLU A 95 -4.51 -13.71 0.00
CA GLU A 95 -5.48 -13.47 1.08
C GLU A 95 -4.84 -13.63 2.46
N GLU A 96 -4.01 -14.67 2.64
CA GLU A 96 -3.31 -14.91 3.91
C GLU A 96 -2.32 -13.77 4.23
N ILE A 97 -1.57 -13.29 3.24
CA ILE A 97 -0.66 -12.15 3.42
C ILE A 97 -1.43 -10.86 3.69
N SER A 98 -2.52 -10.61 2.95
CA SER A 98 -3.38 -9.46 3.16
C SER A 98 -4.06 -9.50 4.53
N ALA A 99 -4.45 -10.68 4.99
CA ALA A 99 -5.00 -10.87 6.33
C ALA A 99 -4.00 -10.50 7.43
N MET A 100 -2.70 -10.74 7.25
CA MET A 100 -1.67 -10.33 8.20
C MET A 100 -1.60 -8.81 8.33
N ILE A 101 -1.77 -8.07 7.22
CA ILE A 101 -1.86 -6.61 7.24
C ILE A 101 -3.11 -6.16 8.00
N LEU A 102 -4.26 -6.76 7.68
CA LEU A 102 -5.53 -6.46 8.36
C LEU A 102 -5.50 -6.79 9.84
N GLN A 103 -4.83 -7.88 10.25
CA GLN A 103 -4.63 -8.23 11.67
C GLN A 103 -3.83 -7.16 12.41
N LYS A 104 -2.78 -6.61 11.77
CA LYS A 104 -2.00 -5.51 12.35
C LYS A 104 -2.86 -4.25 12.50
N ILE A 105 -3.61 -3.86 11.48
CA ILE A 105 -4.52 -2.72 11.52
C ILE A 105 -5.56 -2.90 12.63
N LYS A 106 -6.16 -4.10 12.74
CA LYS A 106 -7.11 -4.45 13.80
C LYS A 106 -6.48 -4.27 15.17
N ALA A 107 -5.30 -4.85 15.39
CA ALA A 107 -4.61 -4.78 16.69
C ALA A 107 -4.28 -3.33 17.09
N ASP A 108 -3.83 -2.50 16.15
CA ASP A 108 -3.54 -1.10 16.40
C ASP A 108 -4.82 -0.29 16.67
N ALA A 109 -5.91 -0.62 15.95
CA ALA A 109 -7.22 -0.01 16.20
C ALA A 109 -7.74 -0.36 17.60
N GLU A 110 -7.64 -1.62 18.01
CA GLU A 110 -8.03 -2.08 19.35
C GLU A 110 -7.22 -1.40 20.45
N ALA A 111 -5.91 -1.29 20.25
CA ALA A 111 -5.02 -0.60 21.19
C ALA A 111 -5.35 0.91 21.28
N HIS A 112 -5.64 1.55 20.15
CA HIS A 112 -5.96 2.97 20.09
C HIS A 112 -7.33 3.29 20.69
N LEU A 113 -8.33 2.46 20.42
CA LEU A 113 -9.73 2.68 20.84
C LEU A 113 -10.04 2.06 22.21
N GLY A 114 -9.16 1.22 22.75
CA GLY A 114 -9.32 0.58 24.05
C GLY A 114 -10.45 -0.45 24.10
N GLN A 115 -10.88 -0.99 22.96
CA GLN A 115 -11.93 -2.00 22.88
C GLN A 115 -11.71 -2.96 21.70
N GLU A 116 -12.34 -4.12 21.77
CA GLU A 116 -12.31 -5.11 20.68
C GLU A 116 -12.99 -4.57 19.41
N ILE A 117 -12.40 -4.86 18.25
CA ILE A 117 -12.93 -4.53 16.93
C ILE A 117 -13.24 -5.82 16.18
N SER A 118 -14.53 -6.04 15.93
CA SER A 118 -15.02 -7.23 15.22
C SER A 118 -15.45 -6.94 13.78
N LYS A 119 -15.74 -5.67 13.43
CA LYS A 119 -16.39 -5.29 12.17
C LYS A 119 -15.60 -4.26 11.39
N ALA A 120 -15.61 -4.42 10.06
CA ALA A 120 -14.97 -3.48 9.15
C ALA A 120 -15.76 -3.29 7.86
N VAL A 121 -15.58 -2.10 7.25
CA VAL A 121 -15.87 -1.82 5.85
C VAL A 121 -14.51 -1.71 5.15
N ILE A 122 -14.30 -2.42 4.04
CA ILE A 122 -13.02 -2.42 3.33
C ILE A 122 -13.22 -1.87 1.91
N THR A 123 -12.31 -1.02 1.44
CA THR A 123 -12.36 -0.48 0.08
C THR A 123 -11.62 -1.38 -0.90
N VAL A 124 -12.06 -1.34 -2.16
CA VAL A 124 -11.42 -2.00 -3.31
C VAL A 124 -11.51 -1.10 -4.54
N PRO A 125 -10.59 -1.24 -5.51
CA PRO A 125 -10.69 -0.59 -6.80
C PRO A 125 -12.04 -0.88 -7.49
N ALA A 126 -12.57 0.09 -8.21
CA ALA A 126 -13.90 -0.05 -8.84
C ALA A 126 -13.97 -1.20 -9.86
N TYR A 127 -12.86 -1.48 -10.55
CA TYR A 127 -12.77 -2.55 -11.57
C TYR A 127 -12.38 -3.93 -10.99
N PHE A 128 -12.19 -4.08 -9.67
CA PHE A 128 -11.97 -5.41 -9.10
C PHE A 128 -13.12 -6.33 -9.49
N ASN A 129 -12.78 -7.48 -10.04
CA ASN A 129 -13.76 -8.53 -10.36
C ASN A 129 -14.23 -9.25 -9.08
N ASP A 130 -15.24 -10.12 -9.23
CA ASP A 130 -15.86 -10.82 -8.10
C ASP A 130 -14.86 -11.67 -7.31
N ASN A 131 -13.89 -12.31 -7.98
CA ASN A 131 -12.86 -13.10 -7.31
C ASN A 131 -11.97 -12.22 -6.41
N GLN A 132 -11.57 -11.05 -6.90
CA GLN A 132 -10.74 -10.11 -6.14
C GLN A 132 -11.50 -9.50 -4.95
N ARG A 133 -12.79 -9.20 -5.13
CA ARG A 133 -13.70 -8.75 -4.05
C ARG A 133 -13.90 -9.82 -3.00
N GLN A 134 -14.12 -11.07 -3.44
CA GLN A 134 -14.27 -12.20 -2.53
C GLN A 134 -12.96 -12.46 -1.77
N ALA A 135 -11.81 -12.46 -2.45
CA ALA A 135 -10.50 -12.60 -1.82
C ALA A 135 -10.25 -11.52 -0.74
N THR A 136 -10.69 -10.28 -0.99
CA THR A 136 -10.61 -9.20 0.01
C THR A 136 -11.50 -9.48 1.23
N LYS A 137 -12.72 -9.99 1.02
CA LYS A 137 -13.59 -10.43 2.13
C LYS A 137 -12.96 -11.58 2.93
N ASP A 138 -12.39 -12.55 2.24
CA ASP A 138 -11.77 -13.72 2.86
C ASP A 138 -10.54 -13.32 3.68
N ALA A 139 -9.73 -12.37 3.18
CA ALA A 139 -8.63 -11.78 3.94
C ALA A 139 -9.13 -11.12 5.24
N GLY A 140 -10.24 -10.36 5.19
CA GLY A 140 -10.87 -9.78 6.37
C GLY A 140 -11.32 -10.85 7.37
N LYS A 141 -11.98 -11.91 6.88
CA LYS A 141 -12.42 -13.04 7.69
C LYS A 141 -11.25 -13.79 8.36
N ILE A 142 -10.17 -14.04 7.62
CA ILE A 142 -8.94 -14.64 8.14
C ILE A 142 -8.31 -13.74 9.22
N ALA A 143 -8.43 -12.42 9.06
CA ALA A 143 -7.97 -11.46 10.05
C ALA A 143 -8.84 -11.38 11.32
N GLY A 144 -9.98 -12.07 11.35
CA GLY A 144 -10.93 -12.05 12.45
C GLY A 144 -11.82 -10.80 12.42
N LEU A 145 -12.14 -10.30 11.22
CA LEU A 145 -13.05 -9.20 10.98
C LEU A 145 -14.29 -9.71 10.22
N GLU A 146 -15.46 -9.33 10.70
CA GLU A 146 -16.69 -9.39 9.91
C GLU A 146 -16.69 -8.23 8.93
N VAL A 147 -16.57 -8.54 7.62
CA VAL A 147 -16.58 -7.52 6.58
C VAL A 147 -18.04 -7.19 6.22
N GLU A 148 -18.54 -6.14 6.80
CA GLU A 148 -19.93 -5.67 6.62
C GLU A 148 -20.20 -5.27 5.17
N ARG A 149 -19.24 -4.56 4.56
CA ARG A 149 -19.31 -4.14 3.15
C ARG A 149 -17.95 -4.06 2.50
N ILE A 150 -17.94 -4.33 1.20
CA ILE A 150 -16.89 -3.88 0.28
C ILE A 150 -17.41 -2.66 -0.47
N ILE A 151 -16.66 -1.56 -0.46
CA ILE A 151 -17.00 -0.30 -1.11
C ILE A 151 -15.94 0.01 -2.17
N ASN A 152 -16.35 0.60 -3.30
CA ASN A 152 -15.39 1.04 -4.30
C ASN A 152 -14.60 2.26 -3.78
N GLU A 153 -13.28 2.27 -3.98
CA GLU A 153 -12.38 3.38 -3.60
C GLU A 153 -12.86 4.74 -4.11
N PRO A 154 -13.25 4.90 -5.39
CA PRO A 154 -13.76 6.19 -5.88
C PRO A 154 -15.06 6.62 -5.20
N THR A 155 -15.92 5.68 -4.82
CA THR A 155 -17.14 5.99 -4.06
C THR A 155 -16.80 6.48 -2.66
N ALA A 156 -15.86 5.82 -1.98
CA ALA A 156 -15.39 6.26 -0.66
C ALA A 156 -14.72 7.65 -0.72
N ALA A 157 -13.93 7.91 -1.75
CA ALA A 157 -13.30 9.22 -1.97
C ALA A 157 -14.34 10.32 -2.22
N ALA A 158 -15.36 10.05 -3.03
CA ALA A 158 -16.45 10.99 -3.29
C ALA A 158 -17.24 11.32 -2.01
N LEU A 159 -17.54 10.30 -1.20
CA LEU A 159 -18.19 10.48 0.11
C LEU A 159 -17.33 11.32 1.06
N ALA A 160 -16.03 11.01 1.15
CA ALA A 160 -15.09 11.74 2.01
C ALA A 160 -14.93 13.21 1.59
N TYR A 161 -15.06 13.51 0.30
CA TYR A 161 -15.04 14.89 -0.22
C TYR A 161 -16.34 15.67 0.09
N GLY A 162 -17.34 15.00 0.66
CA GLY A 162 -18.63 15.62 1.02
C GLY A 162 -19.55 15.86 -0.16
N LEU A 163 -19.42 15.05 -1.21
CA LEU A 163 -20.27 15.18 -2.40
C LEU A 163 -21.71 14.72 -2.14
N ASP A 164 -21.96 14.04 -1.04
CA ASP A 164 -23.28 13.64 -0.56
C ASP A 164 -24.03 14.77 0.18
N GLN A 165 -23.33 15.86 0.51
CA GLN A 165 -23.87 16.96 1.31
C GLN A 165 -24.09 18.21 0.44
N ASP A 166 -25.30 18.76 0.52
CA ASP A 166 -25.67 20.10 0.05
C ASP A 166 -25.61 20.41 -1.46
N ARG A 167 -25.74 19.41 -2.34
CA ARG A 167 -25.89 19.69 -3.78
C ARG A 167 -27.27 19.26 -4.25
N GLU A 168 -28.12 20.26 -4.51
CA GLU A 168 -29.37 20.03 -5.23
C GLU A 168 -29.06 19.71 -6.71
N GLY A 169 -29.70 18.66 -7.23
CA GLY A 169 -29.62 18.29 -8.64
C GLY A 169 -28.64 17.15 -8.94
N GLU A 170 -28.53 16.85 -10.20
CA GLU A 170 -27.73 15.78 -10.76
C GLU A 170 -26.34 16.29 -11.13
N HIS A 171 -25.29 15.64 -10.62
CA HIS A 171 -23.90 16.04 -10.86
C HIS A 171 -23.07 14.87 -11.40
N LYS A 172 -22.24 15.16 -12.39
CA LYS A 172 -21.23 14.22 -12.88
C LYS A 172 -19.88 14.54 -12.28
N VAL A 173 -19.25 13.52 -11.70
CA VAL A 173 -17.97 13.63 -11.00
C VAL A 173 -16.98 12.68 -11.64
N ALA A 174 -15.77 13.17 -11.91
CA ALA A 174 -14.63 12.36 -12.29
C ALA A 174 -13.73 12.18 -11.07
N VAL A 175 -13.45 10.92 -10.71
CA VAL A 175 -12.46 10.56 -9.70
C VAL A 175 -11.25 9.99 -10.42
N LEU A 176 -10.10 10.62 -10.22
CA LEU A 176 -8.80 10.15 -10.71
C LEU A 176 -8.00 9.70 -9.50
N ASP A 177 -7.74 8.40 -9.42
CA ASP A 177 -7.01 7.78 -8.33
C ASP A 177 -5.70 7.18 -8.87
N LEU A 178 -4.57 7.82 -8.56
CA LEU A 178 -3.24 7.33 -8.87
C LEU A 178 -2.60 6.82 -7.58
N GLY A 179 -2.78 5.54 -7.33
CA GLY A 179 -2.22 4.86 -6.18
C GLY A 179 -0.76 4.44 -6.36
N GLY A 180 -0.25 3.65 -5.40
CA GLY A 180 1.08 3.06 -5.51
C GLY A 180 1.21 1.95 -6.54
N GLY A 181 0.10 1.28 -6.88
CA GLY A 181 0.10 0.10 -7.74
C GLY A 181 -0.91 0.09 -8.86
N THR A 182 -1.91 0.98 -8.82
CA THR A 182 -3.01 1.05 -9.78
C THR A 182 -3.33 2.50 -10.10
N PHE A 183 -3.83 2.73 -11.30
CA PHE A 183 -4.40 3.99 -11.71
C PHE A 183 -5.85 3.78 -12.15
N ASP A 184 -6.76 4.52 -11.53
CA ASP A 184 -8.20 4.43 -11.75
C ASP A 184 -8.78 5.76 -12.16
N VAL A 185 -9.62 5.73 -13.19
CA VAL A 185 -10.47 6.86 -13.60
C VAL A 185 -11.90 6.39 -13.56
N THR A 186 -12.72 7.00 -12.71
CA THR A 186 -14.12 6.65 -12.54
C THR A 186 -14.99 7.87 -12.80
N ILE A 187 -15.94 7.73 -13.70
CA ILE A 187 -17.01 8.72 -13.92
C ILE A 187 -18.24 8.25 -13.17
N MET A 188 -18.74 9.11 -12.31
CA MET A 188 -19.91 8.83 -11.46
C MET A 188 -20.95 9.92 -11.67
N GLU A 189 -22.21 9.52 -11.57
CA GLU A 189 -23.35 10.41 -11.43
C GLU A 189 -23.81 10.41 -10.00
N MET A 190 -24.13 11.56 -9.49
CA MET A 190 -24.60 11.74 -8.13
C MET A 190 -25.93 12.49 -8.16
N ALA A 191 -26.96 11.89 -7.59
CA ALA A 191 -28.27 12.50 -7.44
C ALA A 191 -28.87 12.06 -6.08
N GLU A 192 -29.37 13.01 -5.29
CA GLU A 192 -30.10 12.77 -4.04
C GLU A 192 -29.35 11.79 -3.06
N GLY A 193 -28.02 11.89 -2.98
CA GLY A 193 -27.18 11.03 -2.12
C GLY A 193 -26.94 9.62 -2.66
N VAL A 194 -27.38 9.33 -3.90
CA VAL A 194 -27.10 8.09 -4.61
C VAL A 194 -25.90 8.30 -5.53
N PHE A 195 -24.95 7.39 -5.49
CA PHE A 195 -23.77 7.38 -6.37
C PHE A 195 -23.89 6.24 -7.39
N GLU A 196 -23.97 6.57 -8.65
CA GLU A 196 -23.99 5.63 -9.75
C GLU A 196 -22.69 5.70 -10.54
N VAL A 197 -21.98 4.59 -10.68
CA VAL A 197 -20.79 4.50 -11.50
C VAL A 197 -21.22 4.35 -12.96
N LEU A 198 -20.99 5.37 -13.78
CA LEU A 198 -21.32 5.37 -15.20
C LEU A 198 -20.28 4.62 -16.03
N SER A 199 -19.01 4.84 -15.70
CA SER A 199 -17.90 4.15 -16.35
C SER A 199 -16.66 4.14 -15.45
N THR A 200 -15.84 3.13 -15.60
CA THR A 200 -14.53 3.05 -14.99
C THR A 200 -13.52 2.53 -16.00
N SER A 201 -12.32 3.07 -15.94
CA SER A 201 -11.17 2.63 -16.73
C SER A 201 -9.92 2.84 -15.90
N GLY A 202 -8.81 2.24 -16.33
CA GLY A 202 -7.56 2.39 -15.59
C GLY A 202 -6.52 1.37 -16.01
N ASP A 203 -5.44 1.32 -15.24
CA ASP A 203 -4.38 0.34 -15.42
C ASP A 203 -4.05 -0.29 -14.06
N THR A 204 -4.18 -1.61 -13.98
CA THR A 204 -3.92 -2.40 -12.77
C THR A 204 -2.44 -2.54 -12.44
N HIS A 205 -1.55 -2.08 -13.31
CA HIS A 205 -0.10 -2.19 -13.20
C HIS A 205 0.60 -0.84 -13.43
N LEU A 206 -0.12 0.26 -13.23
CA LEU A 206 0.41 1.61 -13.29
C LEU A 206 0.19 2.32 -11.95
N GLY A 207 1.28 2.79 -11.34
CA GLY A 207 1.21 3.55 -10.10
C GLY A 207 2.57 4.09 -9.68
N GLY A 208 2.64 4.64 -8.48
CA GLY A 208 3.87 5.21 -7.93
C GLY A 208 5.05 4.23 -7.92
N THR A 209 4.79 2.93 -7.74
CA THR A 209 5.84 1.91 -7.77
C THR A 209 6.47 1.75 -9.16
N ASP A 210 5.67 1.88 -10.22
CA ASP A 210 6.18 1.77 -11.60
C ASP A 210 7.02 3.01 -11.95
N MET A 211 6.69 4.16 -11.38
CA MET A 211 7.53 5.37 -11.44
C MET A 211 8.84 5.17 -10.68
N ASP A 212 8.79 4.55 -9.50
CA ASP A 212 10.00 4.19 -8.74
C ASP A 212 10.87 3.24 -9.56
N ASP A 213 10.30 2.20 -10.16
CA ASP A 213 11.01 1.23 -10.98
C ASP A 213 11.70 1.89 -12.20
N ALA A 214 11.11 2.91 -12.81
CA ALA A 214 11.74 3.67 -13.88
C ALA A 214 13.02 4.40 -13.40
N ILE A 215 12.97 5.00 -12.20
CA ILE A 215 14.14 5.65 -11.58
C ILE A 215 15.20 4.60 -11.23
N ILE A 216 14.80 3.48 -10.62
CA ILE A 216 15.68 2.39 -10.24
C ILE A 216 16.39 1.80 -11.45
N ASP A 217 15.66 1.59 -12.54
CA ASP A 217 16.20 1.10 -13.80
C ASP A 217 17.27 2.03 -14.38
N TRP A 218 17.00 3.32 -14.33
CA TRP A 218 17.93 4.34 -14.79
C TRP A 218 19.21 4.36 -13.92
N LEU A 219 19.06 4.34 -12.58
CA LEU A 219 20.18 4.28 -11.64
C LEU A 219 21.05 3.02 -11.86
N ALA A 220 20.40 1.86 -11.97
CA ALA A 220 21.10 0.59 -12.19
C ALA A 220 21.87 0.56 -13.52
N LYS A 221 21.27 1.06 -14.61
CA LYS A 221 21.92 1.18 -15.91
C LYS A 221 23.12 2.11 -15.87
N ARG A 222 23.01 3.26 -15.20
CA ARG A 222 24.09 4.21 -15.04
C ARG A 222 25.25 3.61 -14.26
N PHE A 223 24.98 3.00 -13.10
CA PHE A 223 26.02 2.35 -12.30
C PHE A 223 26.72 1.23 -13.08
N LYS A 224 25.96 0.43 -13.83
CA LYS A 224 26.50 -0.64 -14.66
C LYS A 224 27.42 -0.11 -15.75
N ALA A 225 27.07 1.01 -16.37
CA ALA A 225 27.90 1.63 -17.41
C ALA A 225 29.24 2.15 -16.84
N GLU A 226 29.23 2.67 -15.61
CA GLU A 226 30.41 3.23 -14.94
C GLU A 226 31.32 2.16 -14.29
N ASN A 227 30.71 1.11 -13.72
CA ASN A 227 31.36 0.14 -12.85
C ASN A 227 31.34 -1.31 -13.39
N GLY A 228 30.61 -1.60 -14.48
CA GLY A 228 30.49 -2.94 -15.05
C GLY A 228 29.63 -3.91 -14.26
N VAL A 229 29.00 -3.47 -13.17
CA VAL A 229 28.24 -4.29 -12.21
C VAL A 229 26.75 -3.96 -12.27
N ASP A 230 25.93 -5.00 -12.30
CA ASP A 230 24.46 -4.86 -12.26
C ASP A 230 23.96 -5.01 -10.82
N LEU A 231 23.65 -3.88 -10.19
CA LEU A 231 23.15 -3.84 -8.81
C LEU A 231 21.84 -4.57 -8.58
N LYS A 232 21.06 -4.84 -9.65
CA LYS A 232 19.81 -5.60 -9.52
C LYS A 232 20.03 -7.09 -9.20
N GLN A 233 21.25 -7.60 -9.40
CA GLN A 233 21.59 -8.99 -9.09
C GLN A 233 21.93 -9.22 -7.62
N ASP A 234 22.19 -8.15 -6.85
CA ASP A 234 22.37 -8.23 -5.41
C ASP A 234 21.11 -7.74 -4.68
N PRO A 235 20.41 -8.61 -3.93
CA PRO A 235 19.16 -8.25 -3.28
C PRO A 235 19.26 -7.06 -2.32
N SER A 236 20.40 -6.91 -1.64
CA SER A 236 20.60 -5.81 -0.68
C SER A 236 20.86 -4.48 -1.39
N ALA A 237 21.72 -4.49 -2.42
CA ALA A 237 21.97 -3.31 -3.26
C ALA A 237 20.69 -2.88 -3.99
N PHE A 238 19.95 -3.84 -4.53
CA PHE A 238 18.68 -3.58 -5.20
C PHE A 238 17.64 -2.96 -4.26
N GLN A 239 17.49 -3.44 -3.03
CA GLN A 239 16.60 -2.84 -2.07
C GLN A 239 17.01 -1.41 -1.71
N ARG A 240 18.31 -1.14 -1.55
CA ARG A 240 18.82 0.22 -1.31
C ARG A 240 18.54 1.16 -2.50
N LEU A 241 18.60 0.66 -3.74
CA LEU A 241 18.18 1.42 -4.93
C LEU A 241 16.69 1.74 -4.88
N ARG A 242 15.85 0.78 -4.50
CA ARG A 242 14.39 0.97 -4.36
C ARG A 242 14.06 2.05 -3.34
N ASP A 243 14.65 1.97 -2.15
CA ASP A 243 14.42 2.96 -1.09
C ASP A 243 14.87 4.37 -1.53
N ALA A 244 15.99 4.46 -2.26
CA ALA A 244 16.48 5.74 -2.77
C ALA A 244 15.62 6.29 -3.91
N GLY A 245 15.13 5.44 -4.82
CA GLY A 245 14.23 5.81 -5.90
C GLY A 245 12.89 6.34 -5.37
N GLU A 246 12.26 5.63 -4.43
CA GLU A 246 11.03 6.07 -3.77
C GLU A 246 11.21 7.43 -3.09
N LYS A 247 12.30 7.60 -2.33
CA LYS A 247 12.61 8.88 -1.66
C LYS A 247 12.80 10.02 -2.64
N ALA A 248 13.56 9.80 -3.70
CA ALA A 248 13.80 10.82 -4.73
C ALA A 248 12.50 11.22 -5.44
N LYS A 249 11.62 10.25 -5.79
CA LYS A 249 10.30 10.53 -6.34
C LYS A 249 9.47 11.41 -5.40
N ILE A 250 9.44 11.08 -4.12
CA ILE A 250 8.70 11.86 -3.10
C ILE A 250 9.27 13.29 -3.01
N GLU A 251 10.59 13.43 -2.96
CA GLU A 251 11.26 14.73 -2.90
C GLU A 251 10.95 15.60 -4.12
N LEU A 252 10.99 15.02 -5.32
CA LEU A 252 10.69 15.70 -6.58
C LEU A 252 9.23 16.15 -6.72
N SER A 253 8.32 15.70 -5.84
CA SER A 253 6.96 16.26 -5.77
C SER A 253 6.93 17.68 -5.20
N SER A 254 7.99 18.12 -4.51
CA SER A 254 8.08 19.43 -3.88
C SER A 254 9.33 20.23 -4.28
N THR A 255 10.32 19.59 -4.90
CA THR A 255 11.56 20.19 -5.38
C THR A 255 11.77 19.92 -6.85
N VAL A 256 12.60 20.73 -7.51
CA VAL A 256 12.97 20.53 -8.93
C VAL A 256 14.22 19.68 -9.10
N LYS A 257 14.83 19.25 -7.98
CA LYS A 257 16.06 18.45 -7.97
C LYS A 257 16.08 17.58 -6.73
N ALA A 258 16.49 16.32 -6.89
CA ALA A 258 16.78 15.41 -5.78
C ALA A 258 18.19 14.81 -5.96
N THR A 259 18.94 14.68 -4.86
CA THR A 259 20.27 14.08 -4.86
C THR A 259 20.22 12.69 -4.22
N ILE A 260 20.59 11.68 -5.00
CA ILE A 260 20.73 10.31 -4.50
C ILE A 260 22.20 10.07 -4.17
N ASN A 261 22.48 9.69 -2.92
CA ASN A 261 23.81 9.31 -2.45
C ASN A 261 23.74 7.96 -1.73
N LEU A 262 24.33 6.94 -2.35
CA LEU A 262 24.40 5.58 -1.83
C LEU A 262 25.86 5.16 -1.66
N PRO A 263 26.48 5.52 -0.52
CA PRO A 263 27.85 5.12 -0.24
C PRO A 263 27.95 3.60 -0.03
N TYR A 264 29.06 3.01 -0.46
CA TYR A 264 29.33 1.58 -0.30
C TYR A 264 28.19 0.69 -0.82
N ILE A 265 27.62 1.05 -1.99
CA ILE A 265 26.54 0.29 -2.61
C ILE A 265 27.03 -1.06 -3.13
N TRP A 266 28.29 -1.12 -3.49
CA TRP A 266 28.99 -2.31 -3.99
C TRP A 266 30.46 -2.29 -3.54
N ALA A 267 31.10 -3.48 -3.49
CA ALA A 267 32.54 -3.59 -3.28
C ALA A 267 33.08 -4.76 -4.09
N ASP A 268 34.21 -4.57 -4.72
CA ASP A 268 34.97 -5.59 -5.47
C ASP A 268 36.46 -5.55 -5.10
N SER A 269 37.32 -6.28 -5.86
CA SER A 269 38.75 -6.31 -5.65
C SER A 269 39.46 -4.95 -5.84
N THR A 270 38.81 -3.98 -6.49
CA THR A 270 39.30 -2.61 -6.66
C THR A 270 38.91 -1.67 -5.56
N GLY A 271 38.04 -2.12 -4.63
CA GLY A 271 37.57 -1.37 -3.47
C GLY A 271 36.06 -1.06 -3.49
N PRO A 272 35.62 -0.23 -2.56
CA PRO A 272 34.21 0.15 -2.48
C PRO A 272 33.79 1.06 -3.64
N LYS A 273 32.54 0.90 -4.08
CA LYS A 273 31.89 1.71 -5.11
C LYS A 273 30.72 2.47 -4.49
N HIS A 274 30.52 3.66 -4.95
CA HIS A 274 29.48 4.58 -4.49
C HIS A 274 28.61 4.97 -5.68
N LEU A 275 27.35 5.27 -5.43
CA LEU A 275 26.46 5.88 -6.41
C LEU A 275 26.04 7.25 -5.90
N GLU A 276 26.47 8.29 -6.61
CA GLU A 276 26.02 9.67 -6.35
C GLU A 276 25.50 10.27 -7.64
N VAL A 277 24.27 10.78 -7.61
CA VAL A 277 23.61 11.31 -8.79
C VAL A 277 22.52 12.31 -8.45
N ASP A 278 22.40 13.31 -9.27
CA ASP A 278 21.31 14.29 -9.26
C ASP A 278 20.23 13.90 -10.30
N LEU A 279 18.99 13.92 -9.87
CA LEU A 279 17.78 13.78 -10.69
C LEU A 279 17.13 15.15 -10.87
#